data_96a41069ffd8c868adc28ea519c9f624
#
_entry.id   96a41069ffd8c868adc28ea519c9f624
#
_cell.length_a   1.000
_cell.length_b   1.000
_cell.length_c   1.000
_cell.angle_alpha   90.00
_cell.angle_beta   90.00
_cell.angle_gamma   90.00
#
_symmetry.space_group_name_H-M   'P 1'
#
loop_
_entity.id
_entity.type
_entity.pdbx_description
1 polymer ?
#
loop_
_entity_poly.entity_id
_entity_poly.type
_entity_poly.pdbx_seq_one_letter_code
_entity_poly.pdbx_strand_id
1 'polypeptide(L)'
;MEPFGVGNRRPLFVADVEAAEVAPVKQGSSHISVKSGNLSFMYFGGARFTYLLESRAPKRFIFEYNVSKFRGKEYVKGFIRDMIPSRSAGGYCTEEIAVNNILTLGGGKVSVNRTSLSAALPDEISVGGGYGSVYIASDYATLSHYKNLNGLPVELFTLTCGNLSDTVLVSPSRDVDLSGYKRVVFLDDSPIYDRFASLEGKDVIVCGDVSGCNFIKNLNASREELLKIFGALLATPAASRYDSVSSVALSGCLGYPSAQTAFALEVFRQLSLIGFGGGKLTVNRGVKTDLTNSELYNLVKAYENRT
;
A
#
# COMPACT_ATOMS: atom_id res chain seq x y z
N MET A 1 23.01 -23.46 -21.50
CA MET A 1 23.16 -22.56 -20.35
C MET A 1 23.39 -23.31 -19.01
N GLU A 2 22.99 -24.54 -18.88
CA GLU A 2 23.29 -25.37 -17.69
C GLU A 2 24.72 -25.92 -17.70
N PRO A 3 25.36 -26.16 -16.56
CA PRO A 3 24.80 -26.11 -15.21
C PRO A 3 24.83 -24.71 -14.60
N PHE A 4 23.79 -24.41 -13.78
CA PHE A 4 23.73 -23.17 -13.00
C PHE A 4 24.46 -23.34 -11.67
N GLY A 5 25.14 -22.31 -11.19
CA GLY A 5 25.87 -22.33 -9.93
C GLY A 5 26.60 -21.03 -9.62
N VAL A 6 27.65 -21.11 -8.83
CA VAL A 6 28.50 -19.97 -8.51
C VAL A 6 29.20 -19.51 -9.80
N GLY A 7 28.91 -18.28 -10.22
CA GLY A 7 29.42 -17.73 -11.48
C GLY A 7 28.50 -17.90 -12.71
N ASN A 8 27.50 -18.78 -12.65
CA ASN A 8 26.49 -18.94 -13.69
C ASN A 8 25.09 -18.94 -13.06
N ARG A 9 24.53 -17.75 -12.78
CA ARG A 9 23.23 -17.60 -12.13
C ARG A 9 22.11 -18.06 -13.07
N ARG A 10 21.02 -18.59 -12.48
CA ARG A 10 19.81 -18.88 -13.25
C ARG A 10 19.28 -17.60 -13.89
N PRO A 11 18.82 -17.66 -15.16
CA PRO A 11 18.22 -16.51 -15.79
C PRO A 11 16.92 -16.12 -15.09
N LEU A 12 16.71 -14.83 -14.96
CA LEU A 12 15.43 -14.26 -14.56
C LEU A 12 14.62 -13.95 -15.81
N PHE A 13 13.36 -14.33 -15.76
CA PHE A 13 12.37 -14.07 -16.80
C PHE A 13 11.39 -13.02 -16.30
N VAL A 14 10.78 -12.34 -17.25
CA VAL A 14 9.76 -11.31 -16.99
C VAL A 14 8.51 -11.66 -17.76
N ALA A 15 7.35 -11.56 -17.13
CA ALA A 15 6.05 -11.68 -17.78
C ALA A 15 5.09 -10.63 -17.26
N ASP A 16 4.37 -9.98 -18.17
CA ASP A 16 3.25 -9.11 -17.82
C ASP A 16 1.98 -9.97 -17.66
N VAL A 17 1.28 -9.76 -16.56
CA VAL A 17 0.12 -10.54 -16.15
C VAL A 17 -1.00 -9.59 -15.73
N GLU A 18 -2.18 -9.73 -16.31
CA GLU A 18 -3.35 -8.90 -15.98
C GLU A 18 -4.23 -9.55 -14.91
N ALA A 19 -4.46 -10.84 -15.02
CA ALA A 19 -5.29 -11.59 -14.09
C ALA A 19 -4.61 -12.88 -13.66
N ALA A 20 -4.76 -13.23 -12.41
CA ALA A 20 -4.21 -14.46 -11.87
C ALA A 20 -5.21 -15.14 -10.93
N GLU A 21 -5.26 -16.48 -11.00
CA GLU A 21 -5.92 -17.30 -9.99
C GLU A 21 -4.94 -17.62 -8.89
N VAL A 22 -5.32 -17.41 -7.64
CA VAL A 22 -4.46 -17.60 -6.47
C VAL A 22 -5.03 -18.66 -5.57
N ALA A 23 -4.21 -19.59 -5.15
CA ALA A 23 -4.58 -20.61 -4.18
C ALA A 23 -3.44 -20.82 -3.15
N PRO A 24 -3.76 -20.98 -1.87
CA PRO A 24 -2.75 -21.34 -0.89
C PRO A 24 -2.20 -22.74 -1.18
N VAL A 25 -0.90 -22.95 -0.98
CA VAL A 25 -0.27 -24.27 -1.18
C VAL A 25 -0.79 -25.30 -0.16
N LYS A 26 -1.06 -24.83 1.06
CA LYS A 26 -1.72 -25.55 2.16
C LYS A 26 -2.55 -24.57 2.95
N GLN A 27 -3.57 -25.03 3.63
CA GLN A 27 -4.36 -24.20 4.52
C GLN A 27 -3.44 -23.50 5.56
N GLY A 28 -3.53 -22.17 5.66
CA GLY A 28 -2.69 -21.35 6.55
C GLY A 28 -1.25 -21.14 6.08
N SER A 29 -0.88 -21.58 4.87
CA SER A 29 0.47 -21.35 4.33
C SER A 29 0.66 -19.91 3.90
N SER A 30 1.84 -19.35 4.20
CA SER A 30 2.29 -18.08 3.61
C SER A 30 2.68 -18.20 2.14
N HIS A 31 2.73 -19.42 1.59
CA HIS A 31 3.11 -19.69 0.20
C HIS A 31 1.86 -19.93 -0.63
N ILE A 32 1.86 -19.37 -1.83
CA ILE A 32 0.73 -19.44 -2.76
C ILE A 32 1.15 -20.01 -4.11
N SER A 33 0.21 -20.69 -4.76
CA SER A 33 0.26 -21.04 -6.16
C SER A 33 -0.50 -19.99 -6.96
N VAL A 34 0.09 -19.51 -8.03
CA VAL A 34 -0.47 -18.47 -8.90
C VAL A 34 -0.58 -19.04 -10.32
N LYS A 35 -1.75 -18.93 -10.93
CA LYS A 35 -1.96 -19.29 -12.33
C LYS A 35 -2.38 -18.08 -13.14
N SER A 36 -1.80 -17.93 -14.31
CA SER A 36 -2.20 -16.93 -15.28
C SER A 36 -2.16 -17.54 -16.68
N GLY A 37 -3.33 -17.77 -17.26
CA GLY A 37 -3.45 -18.54 -18.50
C GLY A 37 -2.84 -19.94 -18.36
N ASN A 38 -1.88 -20.26 -19.22
CA ASN A 38 -1.17 -21.55 -19.20
C ASN A 38 0.05 -21.56 -18.27
N LEU A 39 0.38 -20.42 -17.64
CA LEU A 39 1.53 -20.30 -16.76
C LEU A 39 1.17 -20.65 -15.32
N SER A 40 2.02 -21.41 -14.68
CA SER A 40 1.89 -21.76 -13.26
C SER A 40 3.11 -21.34 -12.50
N PHE A 41 2.89 -20.65 -11.40
CA PHE A 41 3.93 -20.10 -10.56
C PHE A 41 3.77 -20.52 -9.10
N MET A 42 4.87 -20.54 -8.39
CA MET A 42 4.94 -20.57 -6.93
C MET A 42 5.46 -19.24 -6.41
N TYR A 43 4.82 -18.67 -5.42
CA TYR A 43 5.29 -17.47 -4.75
C TYR A 43 5.48 -17.75 -3.26
N PHE A 44 6.74 -17.84 -2.84
CA PHE A 44 7.09 -18.05 -1.44
C PHE A 44 6.88 -16.76 -0.64
N GLY A 45 6.11 -16.84 0.45
CA GLY A 45 5.72 -15.67 1.23
C GLY A 45 4.70 -14.74 0.53
N GLY A 46 4.13 -15.19 -0.60
CA GLY A 46 3.26 -14.39 -1.44
C GLY A 46 1.83 -14.20 -0.92
N ALA A 47 1.41 -14.88 0.15
CA ALA A 47 0.04 -14.79 0.66
C ALA A 47 -0.39 -13.35 1.00
N ARG A 48 0.54 -12.53 1.45
CA ARG A 48 0.31 -11.10 1.72
C ARG A 48 -0.03 -10.28 0.47
N PHE A 49 0.24 -10.81 -0.72
CA PHE A 49 -0.02 -10.15 -2.00
C PHE A 49 -1.21 -10.75 -2.76
N THR A 50 -2.01 -11.62 -2.11
CA THR A 50 -3.15 -12.30 -2.77
C THR A 50 -4.10 -11.29 -3.41
N TYR A 51 -4.44 -10.21 -2.72
CA TYR A 51 -5.31 -9.15 -3.22
C TYR A 51 -4.76 -8.47 -4.48
N LEU A 52 -3.43 -8.26 -4.54
CA LEU A 52 -2.74 -7.72 -5.71
C LEU A 52 -2.83 -8.67 -6.91
N LEU A 53 -2.62 -9.94 -6.64
CA LEU A 53 -2.59 -10.98 -7.65
C LEU A 53 -3.97 -11.25 -8.24
N GLU A 54 -5.02 -11.22 -7.43
CA GLU A 54 -6.41 -11.40 -7.86
C GLU A 54 -6.99 -10.17 -8.56
N SER A 55 -6.41 -8.98 -8.36
CA SER A 55 -6.83 -7.78 -9.06
C SER A 55 -6.57 -7.92 -10.57
N ARG A 56 -7.38 -7.22 -11.39
CA ARG A 56 -7.19 -7.14 -12.84
C ARG A 56 -6.11 -6.15 -13.26
N ALA A 57 -5.50 -5.45 -12.30
CA ALA A 57 -4.45 -4.49 -12.61
C ALA A 57 -3.24 -5.20 -13.25
N PRO A 58 -2.66 -4.66 -14.31
CA PRO A 58 -1.47 -5.21 -14.94
C PRO A 58 -0.31 -5.24 -13.96
N LYS A 59 0.34 -6.37 -13.85
CA LYS A 59 1.50 -6.59 -13.00
C LYS A 59 2.57 -7.36 -13.74
N ARG A 60 3.80 -7.15 -13.36
CA ARG A 60 4.95 -7.79 -13.96
C ARG A 60 5.58 -8.74 -12.95
N PHE A 61 5.66 -10.02 -13.32
CA PHE A 61 6.36 -11.03 -12.53
C PHE A 61 7.82 -11.11 -12.98
N ILE A 62 8.72 -11.11 -12.02
CA ILE A 62 10.12 -11.50 -12.19
C ILE A 62 10.28 -12.88 -11.59
N PHE A 63 10.68 -13.85 -12.37
CA PHE A 63 10.66 -15.24 -11.95
C PHE A 63 11.77 -16.09 -12.58
N GLU A 64 12.04 -17.23 -11.95
CA GLU A 64 12.90 -18.29 -12.47
C GLU A 64 12.03 -19.48 -12.90
N TYR A 65 12.44 -20.18 -13.94
CA TYR A 65 11.85 -21.48 -14.28
C TYR A 65 12.57 -22.63 -13.63
N ASN A 66 11.79 -23.62 -13.23
CA ASN A 66 12.30 -24.95 -12.91
C ASN A 66 11.53 -26.00 -13.71
N VAL A 67 12.28 -26.90 -14.34
CA VAL A 67 11.73 -28.05 -15.06
C VAL A 67 11.91 -29.28 -14.15
N SER A 68 10.82 -29.89 -13.77
CA SER A 68 10.82 -31.10 -12.97
C SER A 68 10.24 -32.27 -13.79
N LYS A 69 10.83 -33.46 -13.65
CA LYS A 69 10.28 -34.70 -14.26
C LYS A 69 9.59 -35.52 -13.20
N PHE A 70 8.33 -35.85 -13.42
CA PHE A 70 7.56 -36.72 -12.55
C PHE A 70 6.76 -37.73 -13.38
N ARG A 71 6.95 -38.99 -13.14
CA ARG A 71 6.30 -40.13 -13.87
C ARG A 71 6.41 -39.99 -15.40
N GLY A 72 7.62 -39.62 -15.89
CA GLY A 72 7.91 -39.47 -17.31
C GLY A 72 7.35 -38.21 -17.98
N LYS A 73 6.65 -37.37 -17.24
CA LYS A 73 6.15 -36.05 -17.73
C LYS A 73 7.02 -34.94 -17.21
N GLU A 74 7.27 -33.96 -18.05
CA GLU A 74 7.95 -32.73 -17.69
C GLU A 74 6.93 -31.68 -17.22
N TYR A 75 7.23 -31.05 -16.11
CA TYR A 75 6.46 -29.96 -15.54
C TYR A 75 7.33 -28.71 -15.46
N VAL A 76 6.90 -27.66 -16.09
CA VAL A 76 7.55 -26.35 -16.02
C VAL A 76 6.81 -25.52 -15.01
N LYS A 77 7.53 -25.02 -14.00
CA LYS A 77 6.98 -24.18 -12.97
C LYS A 77 7.82 -22.94 -12.76
N GLY A 78 7.20 -21.77 -12.75
CA GLY A 78 7.83 -20.52 -12.41
C GLY A 78 7.92 -20.32 -10.90
N PHE A 79 8.98 -19.71 -10.42
CA PHE A 79 9.12 -19.28 -9.04
C PHE A 79 9.22 -17.76 -9.03
N ILE A 80 8.18 -17.08 -8.56
CA ILE A 80 8.16 -15.62 -8.49
C ILE A 80 9.20 -15.19 -7.47
N ARG A 81 10.12 -14.34 -7.90
CA ARG A 81 11.16 -13.71 -7.10
C ARG A 81 10.73 -12.34 -6.64
N ASP A 82 10.07 -11.61 -7.57
CA ASP A 82 9.55 -10.29 -7.30
C ASP A 82 8.33 -10.01 -8.16
N MET A 83 7.53 -9.05 -7.76
CA MET A 83 6.37 -8.58 -8.48
C MET A 83 6.34 -7.06 -8.45
N ILE A 84 6.31 -6.46 -9.63
CA ILE A 84 6.21 -5.01 -9.77
C ILE A 84 4.94 -4.67 -10.54
N PRO A 85 4.26 -3.59 -10.20
CA PRO A 85 3.21 -3.04 -11.04
C PRO A 85 3.79 -2.70 -12.41
N SER A 86 3.09 -3.05 -13.49
CA SER A 86 3.50 -2.64 -14.83
C SER A 86 3.38 -1.11 -14.98
N ARG A 87 4.16 -0.48 -15.86
CA ARG A 87 4.05 0.96 -16.13
C ARG A 87 2.66 1.37 -16.61
N SER A 88 1.92 0.47 -17.23
CA SER A 88 0.51 0.65 -17.59
C SER A 88 -0.44 0.58 -16.37
N ALA A 89 0.06 0.17 -15.22
CA ALA A 89 -0.67 0.05 -13.96
C ALA A 89 -0.62 1.32 -13.10
N GLY A 90 -0.34 2.47 -13.66
CA GLY A 90 -0.30 3.73 -12.90
C GLY A 90 -1.56 3.98 -12.07
N GLY A 91 -2.73 3.62 -12.59
CA GLY A 91 -3.99 3.66 -11.84
C GLY A 91 -4.05 2.67 -10.68
N TYR A 92 -3.50 1.49 -10.85
CA TYR A 92 -3.46 0.47 -9.80
C TYR A 92 -2.53 0.87 -8.64
N CYS A 93 -1.31 1.31 -8.95
CA CYS A 93 -0.42 1.84 -7.91
C CYS A 93 -1.06 3.00 -7.16
N THR A 94 -1.82 3.84 -7.85
CA THR A 94 -2.57 4.96 -7.26
C THR A 94 -3.62 4.46 -6.28
N GLU A 95 -4.38 3.42 -6.63
CA GLU A 95 -5.39 2.84 -5.74
C GLU A 95 -4.77 2.21 -4.50
N GLU A 96 -3.71 1.46 -4.66
CA GLU A 96 -2.99 0.85 -3.54
C GLU A 96 -2.36 1.90 -2.62
N ILE A 97 -1.76 2.92 -3.19
CA ILE A 97 -1.22 4.08 -2.47
C ILE A 97 -2.34 4.74 -1.66
N ALA A 98 -3.49 5.01 -2.28
CA ALA A 98 -4.62 5.63 -1.59
C ALA A 98 -5.14 4.76 -0.43
N VAL A 99 -5.24 3.44 -0.63
CA VAL A 99 -5.62 2.49 0.42
C VAL A 99 -4.60 2.49 1.56
N ASN A 100 -3.31 2.40 1.25
CA ASN A 100 -2.25 2.40 2.26
C ASN A 100 -2.24 3.70 3.07
N ASN A 101 -2.43 4.84 2.40
CA ASN A 101 -2.55 6.13 3.07
C ASN A 101 -3.70 6.15 4.08
N ILE A 102 -4.87 5.62 3.72
CA ILE A 102 -6.01 5.50 4.64
C ILE A 102 -5.68 4.60 5.83
N LEU A 103 -5.13 3.42 5.58
CA LEU A 103 -4.79 2.46 6.64
C LEU A 103 -3.70 3.01 7.57
N THR A 104 -2.83 3.86 7.08
CA THR A 104 -1.78 4.52 7.85
C THR A 104 -2.35 5.60 8.79
N LEU A 105 -3.48 6.24 8.46
CA LEU A 105 -4.13 7.25 9.31
C LEU A 105 -4.68 6.69 10.64
N GLY A 106 -5.00 5.43 10.71
CA GLY A 106 -5.76 4.80 11.82
C GLY A 106 -4.97 4.44 13.08
N GLY A 107 -3.88 5.08 13.50
CA GLY A 107 -3.15 4.65 14.69
C GLY A 107 -2.36 5.72 15.42
N GLY A 108 -2.71 6.01 16.67
CA GLY A 108 -1.94 6.77 17.65
C GLY A 108 -1.50 8.20 17.28
N LYS A 109 -1.48 9.11 18.21
CA LYS A 109 -0.99 10.47 17.97
C LYS A 109 0.49 10.53 18.36
N VAL A 110 1.36 10.95 17.45
CA VAL A 110 2.70 11.40 17.76
C VAL A 110 2.75 12.91 17.49
N SER A 111 3.05 13.69 18.52
CA SER A 111 3.27 15.12 18.37
C SER A 111 4.65 15.34 17.76
N VAL A 112 4.70 15.85 16.55
CA VAL A 112 5.96 16.23 15.90
C VAL A 112 6.14 17.73 16.07
N ASN A 113 7.32 18.16 16.56
CA ASN A 113 7.72 19.56 16.51
C ASN A 113 7.99 19.90 15.04
N ARG A 114 7.00 20.48 14.37
CA ARG A 114 7.05 20.79 12.95
C ARG A 114 7.70 22.14 12.77
N THR A 115 8.88 22.18 12.16
CA THR A 115 9.34 23.40 11.51
C THR A 115 8.64 23.47 10.16
N SER A 116 7.47 24.14 10.10
CA SER A 116 6.82 24.35 8.82
C SER A 116 7.66 25.29 7.97
N LEU A 117 8.22 24.80 6.88
CA LEU A 117 8.60 25.65 5.78
C LEU A 117 7.28 26.10 5.12
N SER A 118 6.75 27.23 5.59
CA SER A 118 5.60 27.85 4.93
C SER A 118 5.97 28.10 3.47
N ALA A 119 5.32 27.39 2.57
CA ALA A 119 5.40 27.54 1.13
C ALA A 119 6.85 27.53 0.57
N ALA A 120 7.73 26.66 1.09
CA ALA A 120 8.95 26.35 0.38
C ALA A 120 8.56 25.84 -1.01
N LEU A 121 8.93 26.60 -2.03
CA LEU A 121 8.73 26.15 -3.40
C LEU A 121 9.49 24.82 -3.56
N PRO A 122 9.00 23.87 -4.36
CA PRO A 122 9.69 22.61 -4.58
C PRO A 122 11.18 22.74 -4.92
N ASP A 123 11.57 23.84 -5.58
CA ASP A 123 12.94 24.13 -5.95
C ASP A 123 13.82 24.59 -4.76
N GLU A 124 13.25 24.99 -3.64
CA GLU A 124 13.98 25.43 -2.44
C GLU A 124 14.41 24.27 -1.54
N ILE A 125 13.87 23.08 -1.77
CA ILE A 125 14.27 21.88 -1.03
C ILE A 125 15.66 21.46 -1.50
N SER A 126 16.66 21.72 -0.67
CA SER A 126 18.01 21.24 -0.93
C SER A 126 18.05 19.72 -0.80
N VAL A 127 18.48 19.05 -1.86
CA VAL A 127 18.86 17.63 -1.79
C VAL A 127 20.04 17.54 -0.82
N GLY A 128 19.98 16.62 0.13
CA GLY A 128 21.04 16.38 1.08
C GLY A 128 22.34 15.95 0.40
N GLY A 129 23.39 15.78 1.18
CA GLY A 129 24.71 15.40 0.68
C GLY A 129 24.83 13.95 0.17
N GLY A 130 23.72 13.31 -0.21
CA GLY A 130 23.65 11.94 -0.70
C GLY A 130 23.44 10.88 0.40
N TYR A 131 23.38 11.31 1.67
CA TYR A 131 23.31 10.37 2.78
C TYR A 131 22.60 10.93 4.01
N GLY A 132 21.64 10.18 4.53
CA GLY A 132 20.99 10.47 5.82
C GLY A 132 19.71 11.28 5.75
N SER A 133 19.18 11.57 4.55
CA SER A 133 17.91 12.26 4.36
C SER A 133 16.88 11.32 3.72
N VAL A 134 15.63 11.37 4.21
CA VAL A 134 14.50 10.72 3.57
C VAL A 134 13.43 11.76 3.21
N TYR A 135 12.95 11.68 1.99
CA TYR A 135 11.91 12.55 1.43
C TYR A 135 10.63 11.75 1.31
N ILE A 136 9.55 12.20 1.92
CA ILE A 136 8.31 11.43 2.03
C ILE A 136 7.19 12.15 1.27
N ALA A 137 6.57 11.45 0.34
CA ALA A 137 5.40 11.91 -0.40
C ALA A 137 4.20 11.00 -0.12
N SER A 138 2.99 11.57 -0.07
CA SER A 138 1.77 10.77 0.04
C SER A 138 1.46 9.99 -1.23
N ASP A 139 1.86 10.51 -2.39
CA ASP A 139 1.66 9.89 -3.69
C ASP A 139 2.67 10.37 -4.75
N TYR A 140 2.62 9.77 -5.93
CA TYR A 140 3.48 10.17 -7.05
C TYR A 140 3.10 11.54 -7.64
N ALA A 141 1.86 11.98 -7.50
CA ALA A 141 1.46 13.31 -7.97
C ALA A 141 2.16 14.39 -7.15
N THR A 142 2.18 14.24 -5.84
CA THR A 142 2.98 15.09 -4.95
C THR A 142 4.45 15.09 -5.35
N LEU A 143 5.05 13.92 -5.52
CA LEU A 143 6.47 13.80 -5.90
C LEU A 143 6.77 14.51 -7.23
N SER A 144 5.84 14.53 -8.18
CA SER A 144 6.06 15.13 -9.50
C SER A 144 6.34 16.64 -9.47
N HIS A 145 6.01 17.33 -8.36
CA HIS A 145 6.30 18.76 -8.16
C HIS A 145 7.76 19.01 -7.77
N TYR A 146 8.50 17.97 -7.35
CA TYR A 146 9.87 18.08 -6.82
C TYR A 146 10.91 17.55 -7.81
N LYS A 147 11.18 18.32 -8.87
CA LYS A 147 12.09 17.92 -9.96
C LYS A 147 13.54 17.69 -9.50
N ASN A 148 13.98 18.39 -8.48
CA ASN A 148 15.30 18.26 -7.87
C ASN A 148 15.53 16.90 -7.19
N LEU A 149 14.46 16.15 -6.91
CA LEU A 149 14.54 14.79 -6.34
C LEU A 149 14.61 13.67 -7.42
N ASN A 150 14.51 14.01 -8.70
CA ASN A 150 14.43 13.02 -9.79
C ASN A 150 15.61 12.05 -9.90
N GLY A 151 16.75 12.38 -9.31
CA GLY A 151 17.95 11.52 -9.31
C GLY A 151 18.02 10.56 -8.13
N LEU A 152 17.13 10.68 -7.15
CA LEU A 152 17.13 9.82 -5.98
C LEU A 152 16.38 8.51 -6.22
N PRO A 153 16.78 7.42 -5.54
CA PRO A 153 15.99 6.19 -5.53
C PRO A 153 14.61 6.46 -4.91
N VAL A 154 13.58 5.86 -5.52
CA VAL A 154 12.18 5.98 -5.08
C VAL A 154 11.71 4.61 -4.64
N GLU A 155 11.26 4.51 -3.40
CA GLU A 155 10.69 3.31 -2.80
C GLU A 155 9.20 3.53 -2.49
N LEU A 156 8.45 2.44 -2.48
CA LEU A 156 7.02 2.45 -2.21
C LEU A 156 6.73 1.67 -0.93
N PHE A 157 5.95 2.26 -0.02
CA PHE A 157 5.49 1.70 1.25
C PHE A 157 6.56 1.43 2.30
N THR A 158 7.69 0.85 1.95
CA THR A 158 8.73 0.42 2.87
C THR A 158 10.11 0.80 2.36
N LEU A 159 11.03 1.07 3.28
CA LEU A 159 12.43 1.23 2.95
C LEU A 159 13.11 -0.14 2.90
N THR A 160 13.63 -0.50 1.74
CA THR A 160 14.33 -1.78 1.51
C THR A 160 15.84 -1.62 1.45
N CYS A 161 16.33 -0.40 1.21
CA CYS A 161 17.75 -0.11 1.16
C CYS A 161 18.35 -0.11 2.57
N GLY A 162 19.25 -1.05 2.82
CA GLY A 162 20.06 -1.07 4.06
C GLY A 162 21.08 0.06 4.17
N ASN A 163 21.18 0.91 3.13
CA ASN A 163 22.06 2.06 3.09
C ASN A 163 21.23 3.30 3.38
N LEU A 164 21.67 4.12 4.31
CA LEU A 164 21.05 5.40 4.65
C LEU A 164 21.30 6.49 3.58
N SER A 165 21.34 6.09 2.30
CA SER A 165 21.41 7.04 1.18
C SER A 165 20.14 7.87 1.11
N ASP A 166 20.27 9.09 0.63
CA ASP A 166 19.12 9.95 0.38
C ASP A 166 18.12 9.24 -0.53
N THR A 167 16.90 9.09 -0.07
CA THR A 167 15.87 8.26 -0.70
C THR A 167 14.52 8.94 -0.64
N VAL A 168 13.72 8.76 -1.68
CA VAL A 168 12.31 9.17 -1.69
C VAL A 168 11.45 7.96 -1.32
N LEU A 169 10.54 8.15 -0.38
CA LEU A 169 9.57 7.15 0.04
C LEU A 169 8.15 7.65 -0.26
N VAL A 170 7.43 6.91 -1.08
CA VAL A 170 6.05 7.22 -1.45
C VAL A 170 5.10 6.37 -0.61
N SER A 171 4.08 7.01 -0.03
CA SER A 171 3.06 6.35 0.78
C SER A 171 3.65 5.38 1.82
N PRO A 172 4.42 5.88 2.80
CA PRO A 172 5.06 5.03 3.79
C PRO A 172 4.05 4.20 4.56
N SER A 173 4.38 2.94 4.81
CA SER A 173 3.63 2.09 5.73
C SER A 173 3.84 2.54 7.17
N ARG A 174 2.88 2.24 8.04
CA ARG A 174 2.92 2.59 9.47
C ARG A 174 4.19 2.10 10.17
N ASP A 175 4.67 0.93 9.77
CA ASP A 175 5.80 0.23 10.41
C ASP A 175 7.15 0.59 9.80
N VAL A 176 7.21 1.61 8.94
CA VAL A 176 8.47 2.02 8.33
C VAL A 176 9.41 2.57 9.41
N ASP A 177 10.62 2.04 9.46
CA ASP A 177 11.65 2.51 10.38
C ASP A 177 12.44 3.65 9.76
N LEU A 178 12.27 4.87 10.31
CA LEU A 178 13.00 6.07 9.93
C LEU A 178 14.15 6.37 10.90
N SER A 179 14.45 5.51 11.88
CA SER A 179 15.40 5.78 12.96
C SER A 179 16.80 6.12 12.47
N GLY A 180 17.23 5.50 11.38
CA GLY A 180 18.56 5.73 10.80
C GLY A 180 18.74 7.06 10.08
N TYR A 181 17.66 7.75 9.68
CA TYR A 181 17.74 9.02 8.99
C TYR A 181 17.84 10.17 9.97
N LYS A 182 18.72 11.13 9.69
CA LYS A 182 18.88 12.36 10.49
C LYS A 182 17.86 13.42 10.10
N ARG A 183 17.54 13.50 8.81
CA ARG A 183 16.63 14.45 8.23
C ARG A 183 15.43 13.75 7.59
N VAL A 184 14.23 14.23 7.91
CA VAL A 184 12.97 13.72 7.36
C VAL A 184 12.21 14.89 6.75
N VAL A 185 12.01 14.86 5.45
CA VAL A 185 11.34 15.92 4.70
C VAL A 185 10.01 15.38 4.18
N PHE A 186 8.92 15.90 4.72
CA PHE A 186 7.58 15.62 4.21
C PHE A 186 7.25 16.58 3.07
N LEU A 187 7.00 16.05 1.90
CA LEU A 187 6.80 16.81 0.66
C LEU A 187 5.39 17.37 0.52
N ASP A 188 4.49 17.03 1.41
CA ASP A 188 3.16 17.61 1.54
C ASP A 188 2.73 17.69 3.00
N ASP A 189 1.62 18.36 3.29
CA ASP A 189 1.05 18.49 4.64
C ASP A 189 -0.08 17.47 4.86
N SER A 190 0.17 16.22 4.60
CA SER A 190 -0.77 15.14 4.86
C SER A 190 -0.77 14.72 6.33
N PRO A 191 -1.93 14.47 6.97
CA PRO A 191 -2.00 14.01 8.36
C PRO A 191 -1.41 12.60 8.59
N ILE A 192 -0.98 11.89 7.56
CA ILE A 192 -0.22 10.65 7.68
C ILE A 192 1.02 10.85 8.56
N TYR A 193 1.62 12.01 8.48
CA TYR A 193 2.94 12.31 9.07
C TYR A 193 2.90 12.44 10.58
N ASP A 194 1.74 12.66 11.17
CA ASP A 194 1.56 12.67 12.63
C ASP A 194 1.69 11.29 13.28
N ARG A 195 1.93 10.26 12.45
CA ARG A 195 1.87 8.86 12.87
C ARG A 195 3.24 8.18 13.03
N PHE A 196 4.33 8.84 12.67
CA PHE A 196 5.66 8.27 12.82
C PHE A 196 6.22 8.49 14.23
N ALA A 197 6.35 7.40 14.99
CA ALA A 197 6.84 7.44 16.36
C ALA A 197 8.33 7.81 16.50
N SER A 198 9.11 7.68 15.43
CA SER A 198 10.58 7.78 15.47
C SER A 198 11.14 9.12 14.98
N LEU A 199 10.36 10.20 15.09
CA LEU A 199 10.79 11.53 14.62
C LEU A 199 11.43 12.40 15.70
N GLU A 200 11.47 11.96 16.95
CA GLU A 200 12.09 12.70 18.04
C GLU A 200 13.60 12.87 17.80
N GLY A 201 14.11 14.09 18.00
CA GLY A 201 15.52 14.42 17.81
C GLY A 201 16.01 14.52 16.36
N LYS A 202 15.09 14.48 15.37
CA LYS A 202 15.42 14.61 13.96
C LYS A 202 15.15 16.02 13.43
N ASP A 203 15.86 16.37 12.36
CA ASP A 203 15.54 17.55 11.55
C ASP A 203 14.32 17.20 10.68
N VAL A 204 13.13 17.68 11.10
CA VAL A 204 11.86 17.39 10.42
C VAL A 204 11.38 18.63 9.70
N ILE A 205 11.19 18.52 8.40
CA ILE A 205 10.68 19.59 7.53
C ILE A 205 9.35 19.12 6.95
N VAL A 206 8.33 19.97 6.99
CA VAL A 206 7.04 19.72 6.37
C VAL A 206 6.79 20.79 5.32
N CYS A 207 6.65 20.39 4.07
CA CYS A 207 6.28 21.29 2.98
C CYS A 207 4.77 21.54 3.00
N GLY A 208 4.35 22.69 2.50
CA GLY A 208 2.93 22.98 2.35
C GLY A 208 2.25 22.10 1.29
N ASP A 209 0.93 22.11 1.28
CA ASP A 209 0.13 21.35 0.29
C ASP A 209 0.45 21.85 -1.13
N VAL A 210 1.11 21.01 -1.90
CA VAL A 210 1.43 21.25 -3.30
C VAL A 210 0.26 20.74 -4.14
N SER A 211 -0.69 21.59 -4.48
CA SER A 211 -1.70 21.31 -5.51
C SER A 211 -2.96 20.52 -5.14
N GLY A 212 -3.35 20.43 -3.90
CA GLY A 212 -4.61 19.77 -3.54
C GLY A 212 -4.65 18.26 -3.81
N CYS A 213 -3.49 17.61 -3.92
CA CYS A 213 -3.35 16.15 -4.04
C CYS A 213 -3.74 15.41 -2.76
N ASN A 214 -4.56 16.02 -1.93
CA ASN A 214 -4.95 15.45 -0.65
C ASN A 214 -6.00 14.37 -0.85
N PHE A 215 -5.61 13.11 -0.73
CA PHE A 215 -6.50 11.95 -0.87
C PHE A 215 -7.70 11.99 0.11
N ILE A 216 -7.60 12.71 1.23
CA ILE A 216 -8.69 12.86 2.20
C ILE A 216 -9.83 13.71 1.64
N LYS A 217 -9.54 14.73 0.82
CA LYS A 217 -10.55 15.61 0.22
C LYS A 217 -11.56 14.87 -0.65
N ASN A 218 -11.18 13.73 -1.18
CA ASN A 218 -12.01 12.90 -2.05
C ASN A 218 -12.85 11.86 -1.28
N LEU A 219 -12.71 11.82 0.05
CA LEU A 219 -13.49 10.89 0.87
C LEU A 219 -14.85 11.50 1.24
N ASN A 220 -15.88 10.70 1.14
CA ASN A 220 -17.20 11.05 1.64
C ASN A 220 -17.42 10.40 3.02
N ALA A 221 -17.26 11.18 4.09
CA ALA A 221 -17.47 10.71 5.45
C ALA A 221 -18.91 10.93 5.96
N SER A 222 -19.90 11.14 5.07
CA SER A 222 -21.28 11.26 5.49
C SER A 222 -21.81 9.93 6.03
N ARG A 223 -22.69 10.01 7.04
CA ARG A 223 -23.35 8.82 7.59
C ARG A 223 -24.15 8.06 6.52
N GLU A 224 -24.76 8.80 5.61
CA GLU A 224 -25.56 8.23 4.52
C GLU A 224 -24.69 7.34 3.61
N GLU A 225 -23.51 7.83 3.24
CA GLU A 225 -22.59 7.09 2.37
C GLU A 225 -22.03 5.85 3.06
N LEU A 226 -21.64 5.97 4.34
CA LEU A 226 -21.19 4.84 5.13
C LEU A 226 -22.28 3.77 5.27
N LEU A 227 -23.54 4.15 5.45
CA LEU A 227 -24.66 3.20 5.48
C LEU A 227 -24.87 2.50 4.14
N LYS A 228 -24.73 3.19 3.01
CA LYS A 228 -24.80 2.58 1.67
C LYS A 228 -23.70 1.54 1.48
N ILE A 229 -22.46 1.88 1.85
CA ILE A 229 -21.32 0.95 1.76
C ILE A 229 -21.53 -0.26 2.68
N PHE A 230 -22.02 -0.04 3.90
CA PHE A 230 -22.32 -1.13 4.83
C PHE A 230 -23.43 -2.06 4.28
N GLY A 231 -24.47 -1.49 3.68
CA GLY A 231 -25.54 -2.24 3.01
C GLY A 231 -25.02 -3.06 1.83
N ALA A 232 -24.14 -2.48 0.99
CA ALA A 232 -23.49 -3.17 -0.11
C ALA A 232 -22.60 -4.32 0.39
N LEU A 233 -21.87 -4.11 1.48
CA LEU A 233 -21.04 -5.13 2.13
C LEU A 233 -21.88 -6.33 2.59
N LEU A 234 -23.02 -6.07 3.21
CA LEU A 234 -23.96 -7.13 3.65
C LEU A 234 -24.57 -7.90 2.48
N ALA A 235 -24.85 -7.22 1.37
CA ALA A 235 -25.46 -7.81 0.18
C ALA A 235 -24.47 -8.60 -0.69
N THR A 236 -23.15 -8.45 -0.48
CA THR A 236 -22.12 -9.05 -1.32
C THR A 236 -21.50 -10.28 -0.65
N PRO A 237 -21.89 -11.52 -1.04
CA PRO A 237 -21.34 -12.74 -0.44
C PRO A 237 -19.81 -12.87 -0.61
N ALA A 238 -19.27 -12.32 -1.70
CA ALA A 238 -17.84 -12.31 -1.96
C ALA A 238 -17.04 -11.48 -0.93
N ALA A 239 -17.67 -10.50 -0.26
CA ALA A 239 -17.01 -9.66 0.73
C ALA A 239 -16.42 -10.48 1.89
N SER A 240 -17.02 -11.61 2.25
CA SER A 240 -16.52 -12.49 3.30
C SER A 240 -15.20 -13.19 2.98
N ARG A 241 -14.70 -13.10 1.73
CA ARG A 241 -13.43 -13.69 1.30
C ARG A 241 -12.24 -12.80 1.57
N TYR A 242 -12.47 -11.52 1.83
CA TYR A 242 -11.41 -10.52 1.92
C TYR A 242 -11.08 -10.18 3.36
N ASP A 243 -9.83 -9.84 3.58
CA ASP A 243 -9.32 -9.25 4.82
C ASP A 243 -9.12 -7.74 4.66
N SER A 244 -8.61 -7.07 5.70
CA SER A 244 -8.40 -5.61 5.71
C SER A 244 -7.46 -5.12 4.61
N VAL A 245 -6.58 -5.99 4.10
CA VAL A 245 -5.56 -5.65 3.09
C VAL A 245 -6.14 -5.73 1.67
N SER A 246 -7.30 -6.37 1.52
CA SER A 246 -7.94 -6.61 0.23
C SER A 246 -8.90 -5.50 -0.21
N SER A 247 -8.78 -4.30 0.36
CA SER A 247 -9.71 -3.19 0.07
C SER A 247 -9.77 -2.82 -1.41
N VAL A 248 -8.66 -2.95 -2.14
CA VAL A 248 -8.63 -2.69 -3.60
C VAL A 248 -9.49 -3.70 -4.36
N ALA A 249 -9.35 -4.99 -4.07
CA ALA A 249 -10.14 -6.02 -4.71
C ALA A 249 -11.62 -5.95 -4.31
N LEU A 250 -11.89 -5.65 -3.03
CA LEU A 250 -13.25 -5.52 -2.51
C LEU A 250 -13.98 -4.30 -3.09
N SER A 251 -13.26 -3.21 -3.40
CA SER A 251 -13.84 -2.01 -4.00
C SER A 251 -14.54 -2.29 -5.31
N GLY A 252 -13.94 -3.15 -6.15
CA GLY A 252 -14.56 -3.60 -7.39
C GLY A 252 -15.86 -4.37 -7.19
N CYS A 253 -15.97 -5.16 -6.11
CA CYS A 253 -17.18 -5.90 -5.76
C CYS A 253 -18.28 -4.99 -5.19
N LEU A 254 -17.90 -3.96 -4.48
CA LEU A 254 -18.83 -3.03 -3.82
C LEU A 254 -19.25 -1.87 -4.72
N GLY A 255 -18.51 -1.61 -5.81
CA GLY A 255 -18.78 -0.51 -6.73
C GLY A 255 -18.36 0.87 -6.20
N TYR A 256 -17.40 0.92 -5.26
CA TYR A 256 -16.88 2.15 -4.68
C TYR A 256 -15.38 2.31 -4.98
N PRO A 257 -14.86 3.55 -4.97
CA PRO A 257 -13.41 3.78 -5.05
C PRO A 257 -12.64 3.08 -3.92
N SER A 258 -11.44 2.62 -4.21
CA SER A 258 -10.62 1.83 -3.27
C SER A 258 -10.31 2.58 -1.98
N ALA A 259 -10.00 3.88 -2.05
CA ALA A 259 -9.78 4.72 -0.87
C ALA A 259 -11.05 4.85 0.00
N GLN A 260 -12.22 5.08 -0.64
CA GLN A 260 -13.50 5.16 0.06
C GLN A 260 -13.87 3.84 0.72
N THR A 261 -13.61 2.72 0.04
CA THR A 261 -13.83 1.38 0.59
C THR A 261 -12.92 1.13 1.78
N ALA A 262 -11.63 1.43 1.67
CA ALA A 262 -10.67 1.28 2.78
C ALA A 262 -11.05 2.14 3.99
N PHE A 263 -11.46 3.38 3.76
CA PHE A 263 -11.94 4.29 4.80
C PHE A 263 -13.15 3.70 5.53
N ALA A 264 -14.18 3.28 4.79
CA ALA A 264 -15.39 2.72 5.37
C ALA A 264 -15.10 1.43 6.17
N LEU A 265 -14.31 0.51 5.62
CA LEU A 265 -13.94 -0.73 6.31
C LEU A 265 -13.16 -0.46 7.60
N GLU A 266 -12.22 0.47 7.58
CA GLU A 266 -11.45 0.80 8.79
C GLU A 266 -12.33 1.48 9.85
N VAL A 267 -13.23 2.38 9.46
CA VAL A 267 -14.24 2.94 10.37
C VAL A 267 -15.12 1.84 10.97
N PHE A 268 -15.64 0.91 10.14
CA PHE A 268 -16.46 -0.20 10.64
C PHE A 268 -15.69 -1.13 11.57
N ARG A 269 -14.41 -1.36 11.31
CA ARG A 269 -13.52 -2.14 12.18
C ARG A 269 -13.34 -1.46 13.54
N GLN A 270 -13.04 -0.16 13.56
CA GLN A 270 -12.88 0.61 14.80
C GLN A 270 -14.18 0.63 15.64
N LEU A 271 -15.32 0.63 14.96
CA LEU A 271 -16.65 0.58 15.60
C LEU A 271 -17.09 -0.86 15.98
N SER A 272 -16.24 -1.86 15.75
CA SER A 272 -16.57 -3.27 15.97
C SER A 272 -17.78 -3.78 15.17
N LEU A 273 -18.16 -3.08 14.11
CA LEU A 273 -19.23 -3.51 13.19
C LEU A 273 -18.79 -4.67 12.29
N ILE A 274 -17.49 -4.72 12.02
CA ILE A 274 -16.86 -5.83 11.29
C ILE A 274 -15.62 -6.31 12.05
N GLY A 275 -15.22 -7.55 11.76
CA GLY A 275 -13.99 -8.14 12.25
C GLY A 275 -13.24 -8.86 11.13
N PHE A 276 -11.94 -9.05 11.32
CA PHE A 276 -11.11 -9.84 10.43
C PHE A 276 -10.47 -10.97 11.22
N GLY A 277 -10.69 -12.18 10.75
CA GLY A 277 -10.14 -13.36 11.40
C GLY A 277 -10.04 -14.54 10.44
N GLY A 278 -8.92 -15.27 10.47
CA GLY A 278 -8.70 -16.39 9.58
C GLY A 278 -8.72 -16.06 8.09
N GLY A 279 -8.34 -14.82 7.72
CA GLY A 279 -8.37 -14.34 6.35
C GLY A 279 -9.78 -14.06 5.80
N LYS A 280 -10.75 -13.82 6.70
CA LYS A 280 -12.13 -13.53 6.33
C LYS A 280 -12.65 -12.31 7.06
N LEU A 281 -13.45 -11.53 6.34
CA LEU A 281 -14.24 -10.45 6.89
C LEU A 281 -15.53 -11.05 7.51
N THR A 282 -15.83 -10.67 8.73
CA THR A 282 -17.05 -11.03 9.45
C THR A 282 -17.83 -9.78 9.82
N VAL A 283 -19.15 -9.84 9.74
CA VAL A 283 -20.01 -8.73 10.14
C VAL A 283 -20.66 -9.04 11.50
N ASN A 284 -20.46 -8.14 12.45
CA ASN A 284 -21.02 -8.25 13.79
C ASN A 284 -22.42 -7.65 13.82
N ARG A 285 -23.44 -8.51 13.92
CA ARG A 285 -24.84 -8.09 13.98
C ARG A 285 -25.22 -7.62 15.38
N GLY A 286 -26.04 -6.57 15.47
CA GLY A 286 -26.59 -6.10 16.74
C GLY A 286 -25.70 -5.10 17.49
N VAL A 287 -24.55 -4.74 16.96
CA VAL A 287 -23.71 -3.68 17.55
C VAL A 287 -24.38 -2.32 17.30
N LYS A 288 -24.66 -1.60 18.39
CA LYS A 288 -25.13 -0.20 18.34
C LYS A 288 -23.98 0.69 18.74
N THR A 289 -23.58 1.58 17.84
CA THR A 289 -22.44 2.47 18.06
C THR A 289 -22.66 3.80 17.36
N ASP A 290 -21.92 4.83 17.76
CA ASP A 290 -21.88 6.13 17.11
C ASP A 290 -20.62 6.25 16.25
N LEU A 291 -20.71 6.93 15.10
CA LEU A 291 -19.58 7.16 14.22
C LEU A 291 -18.45 7.94 14.90
N THR A 292 -18.78 8.80 15.85
CA THR A 292 -17.82 9.58 16.63
C THR A 292 -16.89 8.74 17.51
N ASN A 293 -17.21 7.47 17.72
CA ASN A 293 -16.34 6.51 18.40
C ASN A 293 -15.20 6.00 17.49
N SER A 294 -15.21 6.34 16.19
CA SER A 294 -14.10 6.04 15.29
C SER A 294 -13.11 7.19 15.21
N GLU A 295 -11.85 6.91 15.54
CA GLU A 295 -10.77 7.89 15.47
C GLU A 295 -10.57 8.37 14.02
N LEU A 296 -10.56 7.44 13.06
CA LEU A 296 -10.38 7.76 11.64
C LEU A 296 -11.52 8.63 11.11
N TYR A 297 -12.78 8.32 11.50
CA TYR A 297 -13.92 9.14 11.13
C TYR A 297 -13.77 10.59 11.63
N ASN A 298 -13.44 10.76 12.90
CA ASN A 298 -13.24 12.08 13.50
C ASN A 298 -12.10 12.85 12.84
N LEU A 299 -11.00 12.18 12.48
CA LEU A 299 -9.87 12.79 11.81
C LEU A 299 -10.26 13.31 10.42
N VAL A 300 -10.96 12.51 9.62
CA VAL A 300 -11.42 12.92 8.29
C VAL A 300 -12.42 14.07 8.39
N LYS A 301 -13.35 14.00 9.34
CA LYS A 301 -14.30 15.12 9.60
C LYS A 301 -13.63 16.40 10.05
N ALA A 302 -12.63 16.33 10.91
CA ALA A 302 -11.85 17.50 11.31
C ALA A 302 -11.07 18.11 10.13
N TYR A 303 -10.67 17.30 9.18
CA TYR A 303 -9.98 17.73 7.98
C TYR A 303 -10.93 18.41 6.98
N GLU A 304 -12.12 17.85 6.74
CA GLU A 304 -13.17 18.49 5.92
C GLU A 304 -13.51 19.91 6.42
N ASN A 305 -13.48 20.13 7.72
CA ASN A 305 -13.80 21.43 8.33
C ASN A 305 -12.64 22.45 8.27
N ARG A 306 -11.44 22.07 7.86
CA ARG A 306 -10.27 22.98 7.70
C ARG A 306 -10.13 23.54 6.29
N THR A 307 -10.85 22.98 5.33
CA THR A 307 -10.90 23.41 3.93
C THR A 307 -12.13 24.25 3.64
#